data_645818305944aca08de13580118ed568
#
_entry.id   645818305944aca08de13580118ed568
#
_cell.length_a   1.000
_cell.length_b   1.000
_cell.length_c   1.000
_cell.angle_alpha   90.00
_cell.angle_beta   90.00
_cell.angle_gamma   90.00
#
_symmetry.space_group_name_H-M   'P 1'
#
loop_
_entity.id
_entity.type
_entity.pdbx_description
1 polymer ?
#
loop_
_entity_poly.entity_id
_entity_poly.type
_entity_poly.pdbx_seq_one_letter_code
_entity_poly.pdbx_strand_id
1 'polypeptide(L)'
;MELDGVHHIGLNVSNLERAESFYTHVLGFKVIDRYQDEICHTMLEAGITKIHLFESTDLEFDDAITRLSEDGYAHIAFGTNRKKFPQIMEELRKHNVPFRGPLILGKGESVHFKDPDGNHLEIRCPADLNTHSKAKYFC
;
A
#
# COMPACT_ATOMS: atom_id res chain seq x y z
N MET A 1 7.93 -23.23 -15.74
CA MET A 1 8.39 -21.82 -15.65
C MET A 1 8.74 -21.56 -14.20
N GLU A 2 9.95 -21.08 -13.95
CA GLU A 2 10.40 -20.70 -12.60
C GLU A 2 10.51 -19.19 -12.54
N LEU A 3 9.83 -18.57 -11.57
CA LEU A 3 9.82 -17.13 -11.35
C LEU A 3 10.25 -16.85 -9.89
N ASP A 4 10.94 -15.76 -9.66
CA ASP A 4 11.44 -15.37 -8.35
C ASP A 4 10.43 -14.51 -7.55
N GLY A 5 9.20 -14.41 -8.03
CA GLY A 5 8.15 -13.61 -7.41
C GLY A 5 7.97 -12.25 -8.08
N VAL A 6 7.34 -11.34 -7.37
CA VAL A 6 7.10 -9.98 -7.88
C VAL A 6 8.36 -9.14 -7.72
N HIS A 7 8.87 -8.60 -8.83
CA HIS A 7 10.04 -7.70 -8.83
C HIS A 7 9.66 -6.28 -8.40
N HIS A 8 8.64 -5.72 -9.03
CA HIS A 8 8.10 -4.40 -8.68
C HIS A 8 6.63 -4.30 -9.02
N ILE A 9 5.98 -3.33 -8.42
CA ILE A 9 4.59 -2.95 -8.70
C ILE A 9 4.60 -1.51 -9.16
N GLY A 10 3.99 -1.23 -10.30
CA GLY A 10 3.83 0.12 -10.84
C GLY A 10 2.53 0.76 -10.35
N LEU A 11 2.62 2.02 -9.93
CA LEU A 11 1.47 2.83 -9.54
C LEU A 11 1.49 4.14 -10.31
N ASN A 12 0.33 4.54 -10.81
CA ASN A 12 0.15 5.86 -11.38
C ASN A 12 -0.17 6.88 -10.28
N VAL A 13 0.49 8.02 -10.33
CA VAL A 13 0.28 9.13 -9.40
C VAL A 13 0.14 10.44 -10.16
N SER A 14 -0.63 11.38 -9.64
CA SER A 14 -0.85 12.67 -10.31
C SER A 14 0.26 13.69 -10.02
N ASN A 15 0.95 13.53 -8.89
CA ASN A 15 2.05 14.39 -8.47
C ASN A 15 3.13 13.52 -7.83
N LEU A 16 4.25 13.37 -8.53
CA LEU A 16 5.32 12.47 -8.11
C LEU A 16 5.96 12.89 -6.80
N GLU A 17 6.20 14.19 -6.59
CA GLU A 17 6.79 14.72 -5.36
C GLU A 17 5.90 14.42 -4.15
N ARG A 18 4.60 14.65 -4.27
CA ARG A 18 3.62 14.35 -3.22
C ARG A 18 3.56 12.85 -2.91
N ALA A 19 3.50 12.02 -3.94
CA ALA A 19 3.48 10.56 -3.79
C ALA A 19 4.78 10.06 -3.16
N GLU A 20 5.93 10.50 -3.64
CA GLU A 20 7.23 10.13 -3.09
C GLU A 20 7.33 10.52 -1.61
N SER A 21 6.86 11.72 -1.25
CA SER A 21 6.82 12.18 0.14
C SER A 21 5.97 11.27 1.03
N PHE A 22 4.80 10.86 0.54
CA PHE A 22 3.95 9.92 1.28
C PHE A 22 4.63 8.57 1.52
N TYR A 23 5.14 7.94 0.47
CA TYR A 23 5.75 6.61 0.59
C TYR A 23 7.04 6.62 1.41
N THR A 24 7.81 7.69 1.38
CA THR A 24 9.06 7.80 2.17
C THR A 24 8.81 8.25 3.61
N HIS A 25 8.02 9.28 3.85
CA HIS A 25 7.82 9.84 5.19
C HIS A 25 6.76 9.11 6.01
N VAL A 26 5.69 8.63 5.38
CA VAL A 26 4.64 7.88 6.09
C VAL A 26 4.99 6.40 6.19
N LEU A 27 5.30 5.76 5.06
CA LEU A 27 5.56 4.32 5.01
C LEU A 27 7.03 3.94 5.24
N GLY A 28 7.95 4.90 5.21
CA GLY A 28 9.36 4.66 5.46
C GLY A 28 10.09 3.94 4.32
N PHE A 29 9.55 3.97 3.10
CA PHE A 29 10.22 3.40 1.95
C PHE A 29 11.44 4.23 1.55
N LYS A 30 12.38 3.62 0.86
CA LYS A 30 13.61 4.29 0.40
C LYS A 30 13.56 4.52 -1.10
N VAL A 31 13.94 5.72 -1.52
CA VAL A 31 14.16 6.01 -2.95
C VAL A 31 15.41 5.27 -3.39
N ILE A 32 15.27 4.43 -4.41
CA ILE A 32 16.41 3.73 -5.03
C ILE A 32 16.90 4.51 -6.24
N ASP A 33 15.98 5.00 -7.07
CA ASP A 33 16.34 5.67 -8.31
C ASP A 33 15.23 6.63 -8.76
N ARG A 34 15.61 7.67 -9.49
CA ARG A 34 14.71 8.64 -10.12
C ARG A 34 15.04 8.76 -11.59
N TYR A 35 14.00 8.72 -12.40
CA TYR A 35 14.12 8.75 -13.86
C TYR A 35 13.36 9.96 -14.41
N GLN A 36 13.96 10.62 -15.40
CA GLN A 36 13.35 11.75 -16.10
C GLN A 36 13.40 11.48 -17.61
N ASP A 37 12.67 10.46 -18.01
CA ASP A 37 12.50 10.13 -19.41
C ASP A 37 11.30 10.89 -20.00
N GLU A 38 10.49 10.25 -20.83
CA GLU A 38 9.24 10.83 -21.32
C GLU A 38 8.23 11.05 -20.19
N ILE A 39 8.31 10.24 -19.14
CA ILE A 39 7.50 10.31 -17.93
C ILE A 39 8.44 10.35 -16.73
N CYS A 40 8.21 11.28 -15.80
CA CYS A 40 8.93 11.28 -14.53
C CYS A 40 8.48 10.10 -13.69
N HIS A 41 9.42 9.32 -13.18
CA HIS A 41 9.11 8.18 -12.34
C HIS A 41 10.20 7.91 -11.29
N THR A 42 9.81 7.29 -10.19
CA THR A 42 10.66 7.00 -9.05
C THR A 42 10.53 5.54 -8.64
N MET A 43 11.65 4.87 -8.44
CA MET A 43 11.70 3.53 -7.87
C MET A 43 11.93 3.60 -6.36
N LEU A 44 11.07 2.94 -5.60
CA LEU A 44 11.14 2.86 -4.14
C LEU A 44 11.37 1.41 -3.71
N GLU A 45 12.12 1.24 -2.63
CA GLU A 45 12.28 -0.05 -1.96
C GLU A 45 11.27 -0.18 -0.82
N ALA A 46 10.47 -1.23 -0.87
CA ALA A 46 9.45 -1.59 0.12
C ALA A 46 9.74 -3.00 0.65
N GLY A 47 10.70 -3.12 1.57
CA GLY A 47 11.19 -4.44 2.01
C GLY A 47 11.86 -5.18 0.87
N ILE A 48 11.37 -6.36 0.53
CA ILE A 48 11.89 -7.19 -0.57
C ILE A 48 11.26 -6.86 -1.94
N THR A 49 10.23 -6.03 -1.96
CA THR A 49 9.53 -5.63 -3.18
C THR A 49 9.83 -4.17 -3.49
N LYS A 50 9.74 -3.81 -4.75
CA LYS A 50 9.90 -2.42 -5.21
C LYS A 50 8.57 -1.86 -5.66
N ILE A 51 8.37 -0.56 -5.39
CA ILE A 51 7.23 0.21 -5.88
C ILE A 51 7.77 1.22 -6.88
N HIS A 52 7.19 1.26 -8.06
CA HIS A 52 7.56 2.18 -9.11
C HIS A 52 6.45 3.20 -9.32
N LEU A 53 6.69 4.46 -8.98
CA LEU A 53 5.73 5.54 -9.12
C LEU A 53 5.92 6.22 -10.47
N PHE A 54 4.85 6.31 -11.25
CA PHE A 54 4.83 6.99 -12.55
C PHE A 54 3.93 8.23 -12.46
N GLU A 55 4.48 9.40 -12.76
CA GLU A 55 3.68 10.60 -12.85
C GLU A 55 2.89 10.59 -14.16
N SER A 56 1.59 10.77 -14.04
CA SER A 56 0.71 10.90 -15.19
C SER A 56 -0.15 12.15 -15.04
N THR A 57 0.00 13.09 -15.96
CA THR A 57 -0.78 14.33 -15.97
C THR A 57 -2.14 14.16 -16.62
N ASP A 58 -2.32 13.12 -17.42
CA ASP A 58 -3.55 12.78 -18.13
C ASP A 58 -4.24 11.58 -17.49
N LEU A 59 -4.27 11.57 -16.16
CA LEU A 59 -5.04 10.59 -15.43
C LEU A 59 -6.54 10.83 -15.62
N GLU A 60 -7.01 10.66 -16.85
CA GLU A 60 -8.32 10.10 -17.05
C GLU A 60 -8.21 8.66 -16.55
N PHE A 61 -8.27 8.50 -15.24
CA PHE A 61 -8.44 7.19 -14.69
C PHE A 61 -9.69 6.62 -15.34
N ASP A 62 -9.51 5.54 -16.05
CA ASP A 62 -10.64 4.71 -16.39
C ASP A 62 -11.48 4.56 -15.11
N ASP A 63 -12.72 5.00 -15.14
CA ASP A 63 -13.65 4.93 -14.02
C ASP A 63 -13.70 3.54 -13.38
N ALA A 64 -13.41 2.50 -14.16
CA ALA A 64 -13.33 1.14 -13.69
C ALA A 64 -12.17 0.91 -12.71
N ILE A 65 -11.00 1.47 -12.98
CA ILE A 65 -9.83 1.36 -12.10
C ILE A 65 -10.08 2.13 -10.80
N THR A 66 -10.65 3.31 -10.90
CA THR A 66 -11.02 4.11 -9.72
C THR A 66 -12.04 3.37 -8.86
N ARG A 67 -13.06 2.78 -9.49
CA ARG A 67 -14.07 1.98 -8.78
C ARG A 67 -13.49 0.74 -8.13
N LEU A 68 -12.63 0.00 -8.81
CA LEU A 68 -11.94 -1.16 -8.24
C LEU A 68 -11.10 -0.77 -7.03
N SER A 69 -10.43 0.38 -7.10
CA SER A 69 -9.65 0.92 -5.97
C SER A 69 -10.56 1.31 -4.79
N GLU A 70 -11.70 1.94 -5.06
CA GLU A 70 -12.68 2.32 -4.04
C GLU A 70 -13.35 1.12 -3.39
N ASP A 71 -13.66 0.11 -4.17
CA ASP A 71 -14.30 -1.12 -3.70
C ASP A 71 -13.32 -2.09 -3.01
N GLY A 72 -12.02 -1.77 -3.01
CA GLY A 72 -10.99 -2.54 -2.33
C GLY A 72 -10.58 -3.83 -3.03
N TYR A 73 -11.04 -4.07 -4.25
CA TYR A 73 -10.65 -5.25 -5.02
C TYR A 73 -9.23 -5.15 -5.56
N ALA A 74 -8.81 -3.97 -6.00
CA ALA A 74 -7.45 -3.73 -6.45
C ALA A 74 -6.67 -2.98 -5.35
N HIS A 75 -5.72 -3.65 -4.70
CA HIS A 75 -4.92 -3.08 -3.64
C HIS A 75 -3.58 -3.77 -3.51
N ILE A 76 -2.68 -3.10 -2.79
CA ILE A 76 -1.40 -3.68 -2.39
C ILE A 76 -1.44 -3.93 -0.89
N ALA A 77 -1.17 -5.16 -0.47
CA ALA A 77 -1.03 -5.52 0.92
C ALA A 77 0.45 -5.72 1.27
N PHE A 78 0.93 -4.93 2.22
CA PHE A 78 2.27 -5.07 2.78
C PHE A 78 2.20 -5.94 4.03
N GLY A 79 3.13 -6.87 4.14
CA GLY A 79 3.24 -7.73 5.32
C GLY A 79 4.07 -7.08 6.42
N THR A 80 3.68 -7.30 7.66
CA THR A 80 4.46 -6.94 8.85
C THR A 80 4.32 -8.04 9.90
N ASN A 81 5.00 -7.89 11.03
CA ASN A 81 4.84 -8.81 12.14
C ASN A 81 3.92 -8.22 13.23
N ARG A 82 3.42 -9.10 14.09
CA ARG A 82 2.51 -8.75 15.17
C ARG A 82 3.08 -7.69 16.12
N LYS A 83 4.35 -7.74 16.39
CA LYS A 83 5.04 -6.82 17.31
C LYS A 83 5.06 -5.38 16.80
N LYS A 84 5.23 -5.20 15.48
CA LYS A 84 5.31 -3.87 14.84
C LYS A 84 3.95 -3.27 14.52
N PHE A 85 2.91 -4.06 14.49
CA PHE A 85 1.61 -3.64 14.00
C PHE A 85 0.99 -2.46 14.77
N PRO A 86 1.02 -2.40 16.14
CA PRO A 86 0.51 -1.25 16.86
C PRO A 86 1.23 0.06 16.52
N GLN A 87 2.54 0.01 16.35
CA GLN A 87 3.33 1.20 15.97
C GLN A 87 2.97 1.69 14.57
N ILE A 88 2.64 0.81 13.66
CA ILE A 88 2.19 1.18 12.30
C ILE A 88 0.92 2.03 12.38
N MET A 89 -0.04 1.63 13.20
CA MET A 89 -1.26 2.41 13.41
C MET A 89 -0.96 3.79 14.01
N GLU A 90 -0.04 3.87 14.95
CA GLU A 90 0.40 5.14 15.53
C GLU A 90 1.06 6.06 14.48
N GLU A 91 1.91 5.51 13.60
CA GLU A 91 2.53 6.27 12.52
C GLU A 91 1.47 6.80 11.53
N LEU A 92 0.47 6.01 11.18
CA LEU A 92 -0.64 6.48 10.35
C LEU A 92 -1.39 7.64 11.01
N ARG A 93 -1.69 7.56 12.31
CA ARG A 93 -2.33 8.64 13.07
C ARG A 93 -1.47 9.89 13.14
N LYS A 94 -0.20 9.72 13.42
CA LYS A 94 0.79 10.81 13.50
C LYS A 94 0.87 11.62 12.20
N HIS A 95 0.75 10.95 11.07
CA HIS A 95 0.76 11.59 9.75
C HIS A 95 -0.63 11.98 9.24
N ASN A 96 -1.65 11.88 10.08
CA ASN A 96 -3.05 12.20 9.74
C ASN A 96 -3.56 11.40 8.53
N VAL A 97 -3.15 10.15 8.41
CA VAL A 97 -3.65 9.23 7.38
C VAL A 97 -4.86 8.48 7.93
N PRO A 98 -6.07 8.72 7.41
CA PRO A 98 -7.24 7.95 7.82
C PRO A 98 -7.07 6.48 7.44
N PHE A 99 -7.45 5.59 8.34
CA PHE A 99 -7.44 4.16 8.08
C PHE A 99 -8.66 3.47 8.69
N ARG A 100 -9.02 2.37 8.08
CA ARG A 100 -10.06 1.47 8.58
C ARG A 100 -9.40 0.25 9.19
N GLY A 101 -9.86 -0.14 10.36
CA GLY A 101 -9.35 -1.28 11.10
C GLY A 101 -8.83 -0.89 12.49
N PRO A 102 -8.17 -1.82 13.18
CA PRO A 102 -7.77 -3.14 12.68
C PRO A 102 -8.97 -4.07 12.45
N LEU A 103 -8.90 -4.84 11.36
CA LEU A 103 -9.91 -5.83 10.99
C LEU A 103 -9.27 -7.22 10.97
N ILE A 104 -9.94 -8.19 11.58
CA ILE A 104 -9.48 -9.57 11.54
C ILE A 104 -10.19 -10.26 10.38
N LEU A 105 -9.38 -10.72 9.41
CA LEU A 105 -9.83 -11.43 8.22
C LEU A 105 -9.02 -12.71 8.07
N GLY A 106 -9.67 -13.85 8.23
CA GLY A 106 -8.99 -15.13 8.20
C GLY A 106 -7.95 -15.25 9.31
N LYS A 107 -6.72 -15.61 8.93
CA LYS A 107 -5.57 -15.77 9.85
C LYS A 107 -4.72 -14.51 10.00
N GLY A 108 -5.24 -13.37 9.63
CA GLY A 108 -4.50 -12.12 9.68
C GLY A 108 -5.34 -10.96 10.21
N GLU A 109 -4.66 -9.91 10.58
CA GLU A 109 -5.23 -8.65 11.03
C GLU A 109 -4.67 -7.51 10.19
N SER A 110 -5.53 -6.62 9.73
CA SER A 110 -5.18 -5.62 8.72
C SER A 110 -5.71 -4.24 9.06
N VAL A 111 -4.99 -3.23 8.58
CA VAL A 111 -5.48 -1.87 8.40
C VAL A 111 -5.47 -1.50 6.93
N HIS A 112 -6.47 -0.74 6.51
CA HIS A 112 -6.67 -0.29 5.14
C HIS A 112 -6.66 1.23 5.09
N PHE A 113 -5.95 1.78 4.14
CA PHE A 113 -5.83 3.23 3.93
C PHE A 113 -5.55 3.53 2.46
N LYS A 114 -5.45 4.80 2.12
CA LYS A 114 -5.18 5.23 0.75
C LYS A 114 -3.94 6.11 0.69
N ASP A 115 -3.24 6.04 -0.44
CA ASP A 115 -2.23 7.03 -0.75
C ASP A 115 -2.88 8.35 -1.21
N PRO A 116 -2.12 9.43 -1.45
CA PRO A 116 -2.69 10.72 -1.85
C PRO A 116 -3.48 10.70 -3.17
N ASP A 117 -3.28 9.72 -4.03
CA ASP A 117 -3.99 9.55 -5.28
C ASP A 117 -5.18 8.59 -5.18
N GLY A 118 -5.46 8.07 -3.99
CA GLY A 118 -6.55 7.13 -3.75
C GLY A 118 -6.22 5.67 -4.04
N ASN A 119 -4.95 5.34 -4.29
CA ASN A 119 -4.53 3.94 -4.39
C ASN A 119 -4.77 3.25 -3.05
N HIS A 120 -5.45 2.10 -3.08
CA HIS A 120 -5.80 1.35 -1.88
C HIS A 120 -4.60 0.53 -1.39
N LEU A 121 -4.25 0.73 -0.13
CA LEU A 121 -3.15 0.05 0.55
C LEU A 121 -3.64 -0.68 1.78
N GLU A 122 -3.01 -1.80 2.08
CA GLU A 122 -3.27 -2.61 3.26
C GLU A 122 -1.93 -2.91 3.96
N ILE A 123 -1.94 -2.93 5.27
CA ILE A 123 -0.84 -3.50 6.05
C ILE A 123 -1.42 -4.63 6.90
N ARG A 124 -0.80 -5.80 6.79
CA ARG A 124 -1.30 -7.04 7.35
C ARG A 124 -0.25 -7.74 8.20
N CYS A 125 -0.66 -8.19 9.38
CA CYS A 125 0.14 -9.07 10.22
C CYS A 125 -0.60 -10.38 10.50
N PRO A 126 0.09 -11.44 10.95
CA PRO A 126 -0.58 -12.65 11.43
C PRO A 126 -1.53 -12.31 12.59
N ALA A 127 -2.72 -12.91 12.60
CA ALA A 127 -3.67 -12.75 13.71
C ALA A 127 -3.08 -13.39 14.98
N ASP A 128 -3.46 -12.83 16.13
CA ASP A 128 -3.15 -13.46 17.41
C ASP A 128 -4.00 -14.72 17.56
N LEU A 129 -3.33 -15.87 17.66
CA LEU A 129 -3.99 -17.17 17.82
C LEU A 129 -4.74 -17.32 19.15
N ASN A 130 -4.47 -16.45 20.12
CA ASN A 130 -5.14 -16.44 21.42
C ASN A 130 -6.42 -15.60 21.45
N THR A 131 -6.64 -14.79 20.43
CA THR A 131 -7.92 -14.13 20.25
C THR A 131 -8.87 -15.09 19.54
N HIS A 132 -9.95 -15.51 20.21
CA HIS A 132 -11.05 -16.21 19.59
C HIS A 132 -11.79 -15.25 18.65
N SER A 133 -11.11 -14.85 17.59
CA SER A 133 -11.73 -14.06 16.55
C SER A 133 -12.66 -14.97 15.80
N LYS A 134 -13.92 -14.61 15.74
CA LYS A 134 -14.86 -15.16 14.80
C LYS A 134 -14.46 -14.63 13.42
N ALA A 135 -13.43 -15.24 12.84
CA ALA A 135 -13.06 -14.97 11.46
C ALA A 135 -14.27 -15.35 10.61
N LYS A 136 -14.98 -14.35 10.13
CA LYS A 136 -16.01 -14.58 9.14
C LYS A 136 -15.30 -14.83 7.82
N TYR A 137 -15.28 -16.08 7.42
CA TYR A 137 -14.90 -16.42 6.06
C TYR A 137 -16.05 -16.01 5.14
N PHE A 138 -15.79 -15.03 4.30
CA PHE A 138 -16.66 -14.75 3.17
C PHE A 138 -16.10 -15.50 1.96
N CYS A 139 -16.87 -16.39 1.42
CA CYS A 139 -16.56 -17.00 0.13
C CYS A 139 -16.73 -15.97 -0.99
#